data_db909cc9d5d9b45a93e51b9a9680c8ca
#
_entry.id   db909cc9d5d9b45a93e51b9a9680c8ca
#
_cell.length_a   1.000
_cell.length_b   1.000
_cell.length_c   1.000
_cell.angle_alpha   90.00
_cell.angle_beta   90.00
_cell.angle_gamma   90.00
#
_symmetry.space_group_name_H-M   'P 1'
#
loop_
_entity.id
_entity.type
_entity.pdbx_description
1 polymer ?
#
loop_
_entity_poly.entity_id
_entity_poly.type
_entity_poly.pdbx_seq_one_letter_code
_entity_poly.pdbx_strand_id
1 'polypeptide(L)'
;ILNTNFKDNNLYYGTAFATGQFRFKGYTSSINIDIDARSESGTTITLPFNTAMTVSDNDFIYFVSPDSIENQNRVRRNLFRGLTMNMNRNFTPEAEVNLQTSMGSLKGNGNGNISMRISSLGDFEMFGDYIVSQGKFHFTAQDFINKYFDIKEGGTIRWTGNPSEAAVNLNAIYQQRTAVGPLYNAAGHAGENERVLAQADMLIK
;
A
#
# COMPACT_ATOMS: atom_id res chain seq x y z
N ILE A 1 -4.33 14.30 -12.92
CA ILE A 1 -3.01 14.08 -12.33
C ILE A 1 -3.13 14.28 -10.83
N LEU A 2 -2.71 13.31 -10.04
CA LEU A 2 -2.51 13.40 -8.60
C LEU A 2 -1.01 13.48 -8.34
N ASN A 3 -0.58 14.37 -7.45
CA ASN A 3 0.78 14.42 -6.97
C ASN A 3 0.76 14.85 -5.50
N THR A 4 0.87 13.88 -4.61
CA THR A 4 0.76 14.08 -3.16
C THR A 4 1.89 13.35 -2.44
N ASN A 5 2.24 13.82 -1.25
CA ASN A 5 3.17 13.15 -0.36
C ASN A 5 2.46 12.69 0.93
N PHE A 6 3.16 11.96 1.79
CA PHE A 6 2.59 11.42 3.04
C PHE A 6 2.02 12.51 3.98
N LYS A 7 2.57 13.71 3.98
CA LYS A 7 2.06 14.81 4.81
C LYS A 7 0.75 15.38 4.29
N ASP A 8 0.53 15.28 2.96
CA ASP A 8 -0.69 15.76 2.32
C ASP A 8 -1.83 14.76 2.49
N ASN A 9 -1.52 13.46 2.41
CA ASN A 9 -2.48 12.38 2.56
C ASN A 9 -1.78 11.11 3.07
N ASN A 10 -2.12 10.69 4.27
CA ASN A 10 -1.54 9.53 4.93
C ASN A 10 -2.25 8.18 4.60
N LEU A 11 -3.36 8.22 3.86
CA LEU A 11 -4.07 7.01 3.42
C LEU A 11 -3.48 6.45 2.13
N TYR A 12 -3.10 7.34 1.22
CA TYR A 12 -2.41 7.02 -0.02
C TYR A 12 -1.70 8.25 -0.55
N TYR A 13 -0.55 8.07 -1.16
CA TYR A 13 0.22 9.16 -1.75
C TYR A 13 1.07 8.70 -2.93
N GLY A 14 1.61 9.64 -3.68
CA GLY A 14 2.44 9.40 -4.85
C GLY A 14 2.02 10.25 -6.04
N THR A 15 2.45 9.83 -7.22
CA THR A 15 2.09 10.46 -8.48
C THR A 15 1.18 9.51 -9.26
N ALA A 16 -0.01 9.98 -9.62
CA ALA A 16 -0.93 9.20 -10.44
C ALA A 16 -1.37 9.96 -11.67
N PHE A 17 -1.18 9.32 -12.80
CA PHE A 17 -1.77 9.68 -14.08
C PHE A 17 -2.94 8.74 -14.32
N ALA A 18 -4.11 9.30 -14.56
CA ALA A 18 -5.30 8.49 -14.76
C ALA A 18 -6.26 9.18 -15.74
N THR A 19 -6.95 8.36 -16.51
CA THR A 19 -8.05 8.76 -17.37
C THR A 19 -9.35 8.18 -16.82
N GLY A 20 -10.41 8.99 -16.77
CA GLY A 20 -11.67 8.53 -16.20
C GLY A 20 -12.71 9.61 -16.04
N GLN A 21 -13.71 9.30 -15.25
CA GLN A 21 -14.85 10.18 -14.96
C GLN A 21 -14.83 10.58 -13.48
N PHE A 22 -15.23 11.81 -13.27
CA PHE A 22 -15.29 12.42 -11.95
C PHE A 22 -16.67 13.07 -11.78
N ARG A 23 -17.41 12.67 -10.75
CA ARG A 23 -18.77 13.14 -10.50
C ARG A 23 -18.89 13.68 -9.08
N PHE A 24 -19.40 14.90 -8.97
CA PHE A 24 -19.80 15.49 -7.71
C PHE A 24 -21.32 15.49 -7.58
N LYS A 25 -21.82 15.04 -6.44
CA LYS A 25 -23.23 15.05 -6.11
C LYS A 25 -23.42 15.48 -4.66
N GLY A 26 -24.45 16.25 -4.40
CA GLY A 26 -24.87 16.58 -3.03
C GLY A 26 -24.99 18.07 -2.77
N TYR A 27 -25.21 18.37 -1.50
CA TYR A 27 -25.31 19.72 -0.97
C TYR A 27 -24.03 20.07 -0.21
N THR A 28 -23.83 21.34 0.13
CA THR A 28 -22.64 21.81 0.86
C THR A 28 -22.38 21.12 2.19
N SER A 29 -23.40 20.50 2.78
CA SER A 29 -23.32 19.74 4.04
C SER A 29 -23.15 18.23 3.83
N SER A 30 -23.31 17.73 2.62
CA SER A 30 -23.18 16.30 2.29
C SER A 30 -22.78 16.16 0.82
N ILE A 31 -21.49 16.02 0.59
CA ILE A 31 -20.89 15.89 -0.75
C ILE A 31 -20.51 14.44 -0.98
N ASN A 32 -20.97 13.89 -2.09
CA ASN A 32 -20.52 12.58 -2.58
C ASN A 32 -19.66 12.78 -3.83
N ILE A 33 -18.46 12.19 -3.82
CA ILE A 33 -17.53 12.22 -4.94
C ILE A 33 -17.39 10.81 -5.46
N ASP A 34 -17.78 10.59 -6.71
CA ASP A 34 -17.60 9.33 -7.40
C ASP A 34 -16.47 9.49 -8.44
N ILE A 35 -15.45 8.67 -8.33
CA ILE A 35 -14.30 8.63 -9.25
C ILE A 35 -14.25 7.25 -9.90
N ASP A 36 -14.30 7.22 -11.20
CA ASP A 36 -14.12 6.01 -12.00
C ASP A 36 -12.96 6.24 -12.96
N ALA A 37 -11.83 5.60 -12.70
CA ALA A 37 -10.59 5.92 -13.37
C ALA A 37 -9.73 4.68 -13.66
N ARG A 38 -8.99 4.74 -14.76
CA ARG A 38 -7.95 3.79 -15.16
C ARG A 38 -6.59 4.44 -14.98
N SER A 39 -5.64 3.73 -14.39
CA SER A 39 -4.27 4.22 -14.26
C SER A 39 -3.56 4.25 -15.62
N GLU A 40 -2.67 5.22 -15.77
CA GLU A 40 -1.82 5.38 -16.94
C GLU A 40 -0.35 5.19 -16.57
N SER A 41 0.51 5.08 -17.59
CA SER A 41 1.96 4.97 -17.43
C SER A 41 2.54 6.12 -16.62
N GLY A 42 3.57 5.84 -15.81
CA GLY A 42 4.18 6.80 -14.89
C GLY A 42 3.45 6.95 -13.55
N THR A 43 2.38 6.19 -13.33
CA THR A 43 1.68 6.14 -12.05
C THR A 43 2.50 5.36 -11.03
N THR A 44 2.73 5.96 -9.85
CA THR A 44 3.32 5.31 -8.67
C THR A 44 2.50 5.68 -7.45
N ILE A 45 1.80 4.71 -6.86
CA ILE A 45 0.93 4.91 -5.68
C ILE A 45 1.51 4.14 -4.51
N THR A 46 1.61 4.81 -3.36
CA THR A 46 1.98 4.19 -2.09
C THR A 46 0.76 4.12 -1.17
N LEU A 47 0.54 2.94 -0.60
CA LEU A 47 -0.51 2.64 0.38
C LEU A 47 0.17 2.23 1.70
N PRO A 48 0.23 3.12 2.72
CA PRO A 48 0.89 2.86 3.99
C PRO A 48 -0.07 2.15 4.97
N PHE A 49 -0.05 0.82 5.00
CA PHE A 49 -0.82 0.01 5.96
C PHE A 49 -0.07 -0.26 7.28
N ASN A 50 1.13 0.28 7.43
CA ASN A 50 1.93 0.21 8.66
C ASN A 50 1.61 1.32 9.66
N THR A 51 0.97 2.37 9.22
CA THR A 51 0.41 3.36 10.13
C THR A 51 -0.82 2.72 10.75
N ALA A 52 -0.75 2.44 12.06
CA ALA A 52 -1.95 2.14 12.80
C ALA A 52 -2.95 3.25 12.46
N MET A 53 -4.07 2.90 11.84
CA MET A 53 -5.22 3.79 11.72
C MET A 53 -5.88 3.92 13.11
N THR A 54 -5.07 4.18 14.11
CA THR A 54 -5.54 4.79 15.31
C THR A 54 -5.88 6.21 14.88
N VAL A 55 -7.17 6.48 14.76
CA VAL A 55 -7.65 7.83 15.04
C VAL A 55 -6.83 8.23 16.25
N SER A 56 -5.90 9.15 16.07
CA SER A 56 -5.02 9.56 17.14
C SER A 56 -5.92 10.16 18.19
N ASP A 57 -6.14 9.45 19.30
CA ASP A 57 -6.84 9.96 20.50
C ASP A 57 -6.19 11.24 21.05
N ASN A 58 -5.05 11.63 20.47
CA ASN A 58 -4.32 12.84 20.80
C ASN A 58 -4.97 14.13 20.25
N ASP A 59 -5.94 14.01 19.36
CA ASP A 59 -6.68 15.18 18.86
C ASP A 59 -7.77 15.68 19.85
N PHE A 60 -7.96 15.00 20.98
CA PHE A 60 -8.95 15.40 22.00
C PHE A 60 -8.43 16.40 23.04
N ILE A 61 -7.13 16.62 23.13
CA ILE A 61 -6.56 17.59 24.08
C ILE A 61 -6.00 18.77 23.31
N TYR A 62 -6.84 19.76 23.00
CA TYR A 62 -6.40 21.06 22.56
C TYR A 62 -6.28 21.98 23.75
N PHE A 63 -5.07 22.40 24.09
CA PHE A 63 -4.87 23.53 24.98
C PHE A 63 -5.27 24.81 24.23
N VAL A 64 -6.47 25.27 24.49
CA VAL A 64 -6.98 26.52 23.89
C VAL A 64 -6.46 27.66 24.73
N SER A 65 -5.55 28.45 24.19
CA SER A 65 -5.28 29.79 24.75
C SER A 65 -6.51 30.67 24.50
N PRO A 66 -6.97 31.47 25.47
CA PRO A 66 -8.24 32.18 25.37
C PRO A 66 -8.36 33.17 24.21
N ASP A 67 -7.26 33.57 23.56
CA ASP A 67 -7.21 34.69 22.64
C ASP A 67 -6.91 34.37 21.17
N SER A 68 -6.86 33.11 20.75
CA SER A 68 -6.51 32.86 19.36
C SER A 68 -7.29 31.71 18.72
N ILE A 69 -8.06 32.05 17.70
CA ILE A 69 -8.40 31.21 16.55
C ILE A 69 -9.64 30.28 16.73
N GLU A 70 -10.64 30.77 17.42
CA GLU A 70 -11.90 29.99 17.50
C GLU A 70 -12.70 29.92 16.19
N ASN A 71 -12.50 30.85 15.26
CA ASN A 71 -13.35 30.95 14.07
C ASN A 71 -12.85 30.21 12.83
N GLN A 72 -11.53 30.03 12.64
CA GLN A 72 -11.03 29.40 11.42
C GLN A 72 -11.11 27.87 11.43
N ASN A 73 -10.92 27.25 12.59
CA ASN A 73 -10.97 25.79 12.70
C ASN A 73 -12.41 25.22 12.75
N ARG A 74 -13.36 25.99 13.28
CA ARG A 74 -14.79 25.60 13.27
C ARG A 74 -15.36 25.61 11.85
N VAL A 75 -14.97 26.56 11.02
CA VAL A 75 -15.42 26.65 9.62
C VAL A 75 -14.84 25.47 8.81
N ARG A 76 -13.58 25.09 8.99
CA ARG A 76 -12.98 23.95 8.29
C ARG A 76 -13.58 22.60 8.72
N ARG A 77 -13.85 22.38 10.02
CA ARG A 77 -14.49 21.15 10.51
C ARG A 77 -15.92 20.97 10.04
N ASN A 78 -16.66 22.04 9.84
CA ASN A 78 -18.06 21.97 9.38
C ASN A 78 -18.17 21.80 7.85
N LEU A 79 -17.17 22.24 7.08
CA LEU A 79 -17.20 22.14 5.62
C LEU A 79 -17.01 20.71 5.09
N PHE A 80 -16.42 19.82 5.90
CA PHE A 80 -16.13 18.43 5.50
C PHE A 80 -16.96 17.37 6.23
N ARG A 81 -17.91 17.73 7.06
CA ARG A 81 -18.89 16.80 7.62
C ARG A 81 -19.79 16.30 6.51
N GLY A 82 -19.75 14.99 6.23
CA GLY A 82 -20.59 14.37 5.20
C GLY A 82 -19.93 14.25 3.83
N LEU A 83 -18.60 14.38 3.73
CA LEU A 83 -17.88 14.00 2.51
C LEU A 83 -17.76 12.47 2.46
N THR A 84 -18.22 11.88 1.38
CA THR A 84 -17.97 10.48 1.02
C THR A 84 -17.31 10.45 -0.35
N MET A 85 -16.22 9.71 -0.47
CA MET A 85 -15.52 9.52 -1.73
C MET A 85 -15.50 8.04 -2.08
N ASN A 86 -16.07 7.71 -3.22
CA ASN A 86 -16.02 6.37 -3.79
C ASN A 86 -15.09 6.41 -5.00
N MET A 87 -14.08 5.55 -5.01
CA MET A 87 -13.12 5.47 -6.10
C MET A 87 -13.09 4.06 -6.65
N ASN A 88 -13.42 3.90 -7.92
CA ASN A 88 -13.20 2.67 -8.67
C ASN A 88 -11.95 2.85 -9.52
N ARG A 89 -10.93 2.05 -9.26
CA ARG A 89 -9.64 2.11 -9.93
C ARG A 89 -9.38 0.84 -10.70
N ASN A 90 -9.19 0.98 -12.00
CA ASN A 90 -8.62 -0.07 -12.83
C ASN A 90 -7.10 0.16 -12.88
N PHE A 91 -6.33 -0.66 -12.18
CA PHE A 91 -4.89 -0.64 -12.26
C PHE A 91 -4.42 -1.41 -13.48
N THR A 92 -3.52 -0.79 -14.23
CA THR A 92 -2.88 -1.40 -15.41
C THR A 92 -1.45 -1.83 -15.07
N PRO A 93 -0.85 -2.76 -15.81
CA PRO A 93 0.51 -3.20 -15.56
C PRO A 93 1.58 -2.11 -15.65
N GLU A 94 1.27 -0.95 -16.23
CA GLU A 94 2.18 0.20 -16.29
C GLU A 94 2.24 1.01 -15.00
N ALA A 95 1.26 0.80 -14.10
CA ALA A 95 1.23 1.47 -12.80
C ALA A 95 2.02 0.68 -11.76
N GLU A 96 2.86 1.37 -11.02
CA GLU A 96 3.58 0.81 -9.89
C GLU A 96 2.80 1.04 -8.60
N VAL A 97 2.60 -0.01 -7.82
CA VAL A 97 1.96 0.03 -6.50
C VAL A 97 2.98 -0.35 -5.44
N ASN A 98 3.06 0.44 -4.38
CA ASN A 98 3.91 0.19 -3.21
C ASN A 98 3.04 0.05 -1.97
N LEU A 99 2.96 -1.17 -1.43
CA LEU A 99 2.27 -1.46 -0.17
C LEU A 99 3.28 -1.44 0.97
N GLN A 100 3.08 -0.57 1.94
CA GLN A 100 3.91 -0.52 3.14
C GLN A 100 3.17 -1.18 4.29
N THR A 101 3.80 -2.17 4.92
CA THR A 101 3.26 -2.91 6.06
C THR A 101 4.24 -2.89 7.22
N SER A 102 3.82 -3.35 8.39
CA SER A 102 4.69 -3.48 9.56
C SER A 102 5.84 -4.48 9.36
N MET A 103 5.71 -5.41 8.40
CA MET A 103 6.73 -6.41 8.08
C MET A 103 7.63 -6.01 6.90
N GLY A 104 7.42 -4.82 6.32
CA GLY A 104 8.20 -4.36 5.17
C GLY A 104 7.36 -3.75 4.08
N SER A 105 7.87 -3.75 2.85
CA SER A 105 7.19 -3.15 1.70
C SER A 105 7.15 -4.07 0.50
N LEU A 106 6.00 -4.13 -0.16
CA LEU A 106 5.81 -4.80 -1.44
C LEU A 106 5.67 -3.75 -2.54
N LYS A 107 6.62 -3.72 -3.43
CA LYS A 107 6.65 -2.81 -4.58
C LYS A 107 6.55 -3.61 -5.86
N GLY A 108 5.61 -3.27 -6.73
CA GLY A 108 5.43 -4.02 -7.96
C GLY A 108 4.36 -3.46 -8.88
N ASN A 109 4.23 -4.14 -10.00
CA ASN A 109 3.27 -3.85 -11.05
C ASN A 109 2.28 -5.00 -11.16
N GLY A 110 1.08 -4.70 -11.57
CA GLY A 110 0.03 -5.70 -11.74
C GLY A 110 -1.24 -5.08 -12.28
N ASN A 111 -2.29 -5.86 -12.26
CA ASN A 111 -3.60 -5.42 -12.72
C ASN A 111 -4.68 -5.78 -11.71
N GLY A 112 -5.70 -4.95 -11.63
CA GLY A 112 -6.82 -5.19 -10.74
C GLY A 112 -7.85 -4.09 -10.77
N ASN A 113 -9.04 -4.44 -10.29
CA ASN A 113 -10.11 -3.49 -10.07
C ASN A 113 -10.28 -3.30 -8.56
N ILE A 114 -9.89 -2.14 -8.07
CA ILE A 114 -9.96 -1.81 -6.65
C ILE A 114 -10.99 -0.70 -6.44
N SER A 115 -11.97 -0.98 -5.60
CA SER A 115 -12.91 0.01 -5.12
C SER A 115 -12.49 0.49 -3.73
N MET A 116 -12.40 1.79 -3.56
CA MET A 116 -12.06 2.44 -2.30
C MET A 116 -13.19 3.34 -1.87
N ARG A 117 -13.57 3.29 -0.60
CA ARG A 117 -14.52 4.20 0.04
C ARG A 117 -13.83 4.93 1.16
N ILE A 118 -13.90 6.25 1.12
CA ILE A 118 -13.31 7.12 2.14
C ILE A 118 -14.40 8.05 2.64
N SER A 119 -14.58 8.14 3.96
CA SER A 119 -15.49 9.10 4.59
C SER A 119 -14.73 10.22 5.30
N SER A 120 -15.38 11.36 5.48
CA SER A 120 -14.83 12.45 6.29
C SER A 120 -14.73 12.13 7.79
N LEU A 121 -15.31 10.99 8.22
CA LEU A 121 -15.21 10.48 9.59
C LEU A 121 -13.94 9.63 9.79
N GLY A 122 -13.17 9.39 8.72
CA GLY A 122 -11.94 8.61 8.75
C GLY A 122 -12.11 7.15 8.36
N ASP A 123 -13.33 6.73 7.96
CA ASP A 123 -13.53 5.37 7.47
C ASP A 123 -12.81 5.21 6.13
N PHE A 124 -11.98 4.17 6.04
CA PHE A 124 -11.32 3.78 4.81
C PHE A 124 -11.52 2.29 4.57
N GLU A 125 -12.22 1.98 3.49
CA GLU A 125 -12.51 0.60 3.07
C GLU A 125 -11.98 0.36 1.67
N MET A 126 -11.48 -0.85 1.43
CA MET A 126 -11.02 -1.32 0.13
C MET A 126 -11.69 -2.64 -0.24
N PHE A 127 -12.03 -2.79 -1.51
CA PHE A 127 -12.63 -4.01 -2.05
C PHE A 127 -12.04 -4.31 -3.42
N GLY A 128 -11.83 -5.59 -3.70
CA GLY A 128 -11.40 -6.06 -5.01
C GLY A 128 -10.13 -6.87 -4.98
N ASP A 129 -9.71 -7.27 -6.17
CA ASP A 129 -8.56 -8.15 -6.39
C ASP A 129 -7.47 -7.40 -7.17
N TYR A 130 -6.23 -7.62 -6.77
CA TYR A 130 -5.03 -7.19 -7.47
C TYR A 130 -4.16 -8.39 -7.78
N ILE A 131 -3.82 -8.58 -9.04
CA ILE A 131 -2.96 -9.66 -9.53
C ILE A 131 -1.59 -9.07 -9.82
N VAL A 132 -0.58 -9.56 -9.12
CA VAL A 132 0.80 -9.11 -9.27
C VAL A 132 1.41 -9.72 -10.53
N SER A 133 1.92 -8.89 -11.44
CA SER A 133 2.66 -9.33 -12.62
C SER A 133 4.14 -9.47 -12.32
N GLN A 134 4.70 -8.52 -11.58
CA GLN A 134 6.07 -8.54 -11.10
C GLN A 134 6.19 -7.68 -9.85
N GLY A 135 7.11 -8.02 -8.98
CA GLY A 135 7.30 -7.23 -7.77
C GLY A 135 8.51 -7.67 -6.95
N LYS A 136 8.83 -6.85 -5.97
CA LYS A 136 9.84 -7.11 -4.95
C LYS A 136 9.22 -6.90 -3.58
N PHE A 137 9.39 -7.89 -2.72
CA PHE A 137 9.05 -7.75 -1.31
C PHE A 137 10.32 -7.52 -0.51
N HIS A 138 10.40 -6.39 0.12
CA HIS A 138 11.45 -6.04 1.06
C HIS A 138 10.95 -6.37 2.46
N PHE A 139 11.38 -7.51 2.99
CA PHE A 139 11.03 -7.96 4.33
C PHE A 139 12.00 -7.38 5.36
N THR A 140 11.45 -6.76 6.39
CA THR A 140 12.20 -6.24 7.53
C THR A 140 11.59 -6.75 8.82
N ALA A 141 12.39 -7.30 9.72
CA ALA A 141 11.92 -7.72 11.03
C ALA A 141 12.97 -7.37 12.10
N GLN A 142 12.51 -6.66 13.14
CA GLN A 142 13.29 -6.34 14.35
C GLN A 142 14.70 -5.79 14.07
N ASP A 143 14.86 -4.97 13.02
CA ASP A 143 16.11 -4.35 12.58
C ASP A 143 17.25 -5.34 12.22
N PHE A 144 17.06 -6.64 12.43
CA PHE A 144 18.07 -7.68 12.17
C PHE A 144 17.89 -8.38 10.84
N ILE A 145 16.64 -8.48 10.36
CA ILE A 145 16.34 -9.17 9.10
C ILE A 145 16.00 -8.11 8.06
N ASN A 146 16.79 -8.10 7.00
CA ASN A 146 16.62 -7.24 5.85
C ASN A 146 16.85 -8.10 4.60
N LYS A 147 15.78 -8.57 3.98
CA LYS A 147 15.81 -9.50 2.85
C LYS A 147 14.89 -9.05 1.73
N TYR A 148 15.37 -9.23 0.50
CA TYR A 148 14.59 -8.96 -0.71
C TYR A 148 14.16 -10.27 -1.36
N PHE A 149 12.90 -10.32 -1.72
CA PHE A 149 12.27 -11.45 -2.40
C PHE A 149 11.70 -10.97 -3.73
N ASP A 150 11.95 -11.69 -4.79
CA ASP A 150 11.29 -11.44 -6.08
C ASP A 150 9.94 -12.16 -6.09
N ILE A 151 8.87 -11.41 -6.38
CA ILE A 151 7.51 -11.95 -6.45
C ILE A 151 7.27 -12.55 -7.82
N LYS A 152 6.80 -13.79 -7.84
CA LYS A 152 6.39 -14.49 -9.08
C LYS A 152 5.07 -13.91 -9.59
N GLU A 153 4.93 -13.93 -10.90
CA GLU A 153 3.69 -13.57 -11.57
C GLU A 153 2.50 -14.43 -11.11
N GLY A 154 1.31 -13.83 -11.08
CA GLY A 154 0.05 -14.50 -10.76
C GLY A 154 -0.31 -14.53 -9.29
N GLY A 155 0.54 -13.95 -8.42
CA GLY A 155 0.18 -13.74 -7.02
C GLY A 155 -1.01 -12.80 -6.87
N THR A 156 -1.83 -12.97 -5.84
CA THR A 156 -3.06 -12.21 -5.64
C THR A 156 -3.11 -11.54 -4.28
N ILE A 157 -3.68 -10.33 -4.25
CA ILE A 157 -4.03 -9.61 -3.04
C ILE A 157 -5.51 -9.24 -3.14
N ARG A 158 -6.31 -9.64 -2.15
CA ARG A 158 -7.75 -9.40 -2.12
C ARG A 158 -8.14 -8.59 -0.89
N TRP A 159 -8.89 -7.53 -1.12
CA TRP A 159 -9.48 -6.70 -0.07
C TRP A 159 -10.99 -6.91 0.00
N THR A 160 -11.51 -7.01 1.23
CA THR A 160 -12.94 -7.22 1.50
C THR A 160 -13.50 -6.23 2.54
N GLY A 161 -12.84 -5.11 2.74
CA GLY A 161 -13.21 -4.06 3.69
C GLY A 161 -11.99 -3.36 4.26
N ASN A 162 -11.57 -3.72 5.45
CA ASN A 162 -10.41 -3.11 6.10
C ASN A 162 -9.12 -3.31 5.26
N PRO A 163 -8.43 -2.24 4.86
CA PRO A 163 -7.22 -2.34 4.04
C PRO A 163 -6.09 -3.15 4.68
N SER A 164 -6.01 -3.16 6.01
CA SER A 164 -4.97 -3.90 6.75
C SER A 164 -5.25 -5.41 6.85
N GLU A 165 -6.45 -5.85 6.47
CA GLU A 165 -6.89 -7.25 6.53
C GLU A 165 -6.98 -7.88 5.14
N ALA A 166 -6.09 -7.49 4.25
CA ALA A 166 -6.03 -8.06 2.90
C ALA A 166 -5.65 -9.55 2.95
N ALA A 167 -6.36 -10.38 2.18
CA ALA A 167 -5.96 -11.75 1.95
C ALA A 167 -4.85 -11.77 0.89
N VAL A 168 -3.66 -12.20 1.28
CA VAL A 168 -2.46 -12.23 0.44
C VAL A 168 -2.13 -13.66 0.04
N ASN A 169 -1.84 -13.90 -1.23
CA ASN A 169 -1.38 -15.18 -1.75
C ASN A 169 -0.30 -14.93 -2.81
N LEU A 170 0.95 -14.86 -2.38
CA LEU A 170 2.09 -14.52 -3.22
C LEU A 170 3.15 -15.62 -3.15
N ASN A 171 3.67 -16.01 -4.30
CA ASN A 171 4.87 -16.83 -4.39
C ASN A 171 6.09 -15.93 -4.53
N ALA A 172 7.07 -16.09 -3.66
CA ALA A 172 8.27 -15.29 -3.62
C ALA A 172 9.52 -16.16 -3.76
N ILE A 173 10.55 -15.60 -4.38
CA ILE A 173 11.85 -16.25 -4.56
C ILE A 173 12.88 -15.44 -3.78
N TYR A 174 13.62 -16.13 -2.93
CA TYR A 174 14.83 -15.61 -2.33
C TYR A 174 16.04 -16.25 -2.98
N GLN A 175 16.96 -15.45 -3.47
CA GLN A 175 18.20 -15.93 -4.09
C GLN A 175 19.40 -15.34 -3.37
N GLN A 176 20.35 -16.20 -3.05
CA GLN A 176 21.61 -15.78 -2.42
C GLN A 176 22.77 -16.65 -2.90
N ARG A 177 23.89 -16.01 -3.18
CA ARG A 177 25.15 -16.74 -3.39
C ARG A 177 25.69 -17.23 -2.05
N THR A 178 25.82 -18.53 -1.90
CA THR A 178 26.35 -19.17 -0.69
C THR A 178 27.50 -20.12 -1.03
N ALA A 179 28.42 -20.31 -0.06
CA ALA A 179 29.49 -21.29 -0.17
C ALA A 179 28.92 -22.68 0.09
N VAL A 180 29.16 -23.60 -0.81
CA VAL A 180 28.70 -24.99 -0.68
C VAL A 180 29.72 -25.94 -0.07
N GLY A 181 30.92 -25.45 0.23
CA GLY A 181 31.99 -26.22 0.86
C GLY A 181 31.55 -27.02 2.09
N PRO A 182 30.81 -26.43 3.07
CA PRO A 182 30.32 -27.20 4.21
C PRO A 182 29.38 -28.36 3.84
N LEU A 183 28.58 -28.19 2.78
CA LEU A 183 27.65 -29.20 2.29
C LEU A 183 28.43 -30.34 1.62
N TYR A 184 29.41 -30.05 0.77
CA TYR A 184 30.28 -31.04 0.14
C TYR A 184 31.08 -31.82 1.16
N ASN A 185 31.64 -31.16 2.18
CA ASN A 185 32.33 -31.83 3.26
C ASN A 185 31.43 -32.78 4.04
N ALA A 186 30.18 -32.38 4.32
CA ALA A 186 29.21 -33.24 4.98
C ALA A 186 28.79 -34.47 4.10
N ALA A 187 28.83 -34.31 2.78
CA ALA A 187 28.56 -35.39 1.82
C ALA A 187 29.81 -36.24 1.52
N GLY A 188 30.95 -36.01 2.16
CA GLY A 188 32.19 -36.78 1.96
C GLY A 188 33.00 -36.36 0.71
N HIS A 189 32.66 -35.24 0.09
CA HIS A 189 33.40 -34.69 -1.04
C HIS A 189 34.28 -33.53 -0.56
N ALA A 190 35.57 -33.76 -0.47
CA ALA A 190 36.53 -32.70 -0.09
C ALA A 190 36.94 -31.89 -1.32
N GLY A 191 36.80 -30.56 -1.24
CA GLY A 191 37.66 -29.70 -2.01
C GLY A 191 37.13 -28.60 -2.88
N GLU A 192 35.84 -28.29 -2.97
CA GLU A 192 35.39 -27.16 -3.79
C GLU A 192 34.74 -26.05 -2.95
N ASN A 193 35.48 -24.94 -2.82
CA ASN A 193 34.99 -23.69 -2.23
C ASN A 193 34.19 -22.86 -3.27
N GLU A 194 33.39 -23.50 -4.09
CA GLU A 194 32.55 -22.80 -5.04
C GLU A 194 31.38 -22.12 -4.34
N ARG A 195 31.05 -20.91 -4.81
CA ARG A 195 29.84 -20.22 -4.44
C ARG A 195 28.79 -20.46 -5.49
N VAL A 196 27.72 -21.12 -5.12
CA VAL A 196 26.58 -21.34 -5.99
C VAL A 196 25.43 -20.39 -5.63
N LEU A 197 24.57 -20.15 -6.61
CA LEU A 197 23.33 -19.43 -6.39
C LEU A 197 22.31 -20.39 -5.79
N ALA A 198 22.03 -20.24 -4.50
CA ALA A 198 20.97 -20.96 -3.84
C ALA A 198 19.65 -20.19 -3.99
N GLN A 199 18.57 -20.92 -4.25
CA GLN A 199 17.22 -20.37 -4.35
C GLN A 199 16.31 -21.06 -3.33
N ALA A 200 15.47 -20.26 -2.68
CA ALA A 200 14.38 -20.74 -1.84
C ALA A 200 13.06 -20.13 -2.33
N ASP A 201 12.07 -21.00 -2.53
CA ASP A 201 10.69 -20.58 -2.82
C ASP A 201 9.93 -20.41 -1.50
N MET A 202 9.18 -19.33 -1.39
CA MET A 202 8.40 -18.99 -0.20
C MET A 202 6.98 -18.62 -0.61
N LEU A 203 6.00 -19.13 0.13
CA LEU A 203 4.60 -18.75 0.00
C LEU A 203 4.26 -17.75 1.10
N ILE A 204 3.83 -16.56 0.69
CA ILE A 204 3.34 -15.50 1.58
C ILE A 204 1.81 -15.54 1.55
N LYS A 205 1.22 -15.72 2.72
CA LYS A 205 -0.23 -15.76 2.93
C LYS A 205 -0.64 -14.77 4.00
#